data_1621a607f2bb8bcb4ec798a077e10073
#
_entry.id   1621a607f2bb8bcb4ec798a077e10073
#
_cell.length_a   1.000
_cell.length_b   1.000
_cell.length_c   1.000
_cell.angle_alpha   90.00
_cell.angle_beta   90.00
_cell.angle_gamma   90.00
#
_symmetry.space_group_name_H-M   'P 1'
#
loop_
_entity.id
_entity.type
_entity.pdbx_description
1 polymer ?
#
loop_
_entity_poly.entity_id
_entity_poly.type
_entity_poly.pdbx_seq_one_letter_code
_entity_poly.pdbx_strand_id
1 'polypeptide(L)'
;MNCRVEKSEVSGKIVCPSNKSYTHRAIFLATLTDGKSIIKNILKSGDTNATINACKNFGVEIKETGDNITVNSSGELKLDDNMIDAANSGTTIRFATAISALSEGKTVLSGDQSLNKRPMKPLLDALESLGAKCSSNNGNPPIRSEDHTSELQSRTNLVC
;
A
#
# COMPACT_ATOMS: atom_id res chain seq x y z
N MET A 1 -15.93 -5.74 28.72
CA MET A 1 -14.77 -6.17 29.52
C MET A 1 -14.25 -4.93 30.24
N ASN A 2 -14.25 -4.91 31.54
CA ASN A 2 -13.74 -3.77 32.32
C ASN A 2 -12.31 -4.13 32.77
N CYS A 3 -11.36 -3.20 32.56
CA CYS A 3 -9.97 -3.36 32.98
C CYS A 3 -9.70 -2.36 34.11
N ARG A 4 -9.12 -2.82 35.24
CA ARG A 4 -8.64 -1.97 36.32
C ARG A 4 -7.12 -1.98 36.31
N VAL A 5 -6.52 -0.79 36.29
CA VAL A 5 -5.07 -0.62 36.32
C VAL A 5 -4.68 0.02 37.63
N GLU A 6 -3.76 -0.60 38.35
CA GLU A 6 -3.23 -0.08 39.62
C GLU A 6 -1.77 0.30 39.44
N LYS A 7 -1.30 1.26 40.26
CA LYS A 7 0.11 1.65 40.23
C LYS A 7 1.00 0.48 40.64
N SER A 8 1.98 0.14 39.80
CA SER A 8 2.94 -0.94 40.06
C SER A 8 4.32 -0.56 39.57
N GLU A 9 5.36 -1.25 40.08
CA GLU A 9 6.70 -1.16 39.52
C GLU A 9 6.83 -2.21 38.43
N VAL A 10 7.37 -1.78 37.28
CA VAL A 10 7.56 -2.63 36.12
C VAL A 10 9.06 -2.78 35.86
N SER A 11 9.56 -4.00 35.85
CA SER A 11 10.92 -4.31 35.49
C SER A 11 10.97 -5.55 34.61
N GLY A 12 11.94 -5.62 33.68
CA GLY A 12 12.11 -6.76 32.80
C GLY A 12 12.58 -6.35 31.40
N LYS A 13 12.76 -7.37 30.56
CA LYS A 13 13.11 -7.21 29.14
C LYS A 13 11.98 -7.73 28.28
N ILE A 14 11.58 -6.96 27.28
CA ILE A 14 10.59 -7.37 26.28
C ILE A 14 11.22 -7.28 24.89
N VAL A 15 10.75 -8.13 23.98
CA VAL A 15 11.03 -8.00 22.55
C VAL A 15 9.82 -7.32 21.93
N CYS A 16 10.02 -6.11 21.41
CA CYS A 16 8.96 -5.40 20.73
C CYS A 16 8.58 -6.11 19.42
N PRO A 17 7.29 -6.21 19.10
CA PRO A 17 6.86 -6.70 17.80
C PRO A 17 7.33 -5.76 16.69
N SER A 18 7.42 -6.28 15.48
CA SER A 18 7.79 -5.52 14.30
C SER A 18 6.83 -4.38 14.03
N ASN A 19 7.33 -3.31 13.44
CA ASN A 19 6.53 -2.11 13.19
C ASN A 19 5.67 -2.27 11.92
N LYS A 20 4.36 -2.07 12.07
CA LYS A 20 3.39 -2.15 10.98
C LYS A 20 3.70 -1.18 9.84
N SER A 21 3.95 0.08 10.18
CA SER A 21 4.19 1.13 9.19
C SER A 21 5.49 0.92 8.40
N TYR A 22 6.53 0.41 9.04
CA TYR A 22 7.76 0.04 8.32
C TYR A 22 7.54 -1.18 7.44
N THR A 23 6.77 -2.16 7.88
CA THR A 23 6.43 -3.33 7.07
C THR A 23 5.72 -2.92 5.77
N HIS A 24 4.68 -2.10 5.84
CA HIS A 24 3.99 -1.60 4.65
C HIS A 24 4.95 -0.90 3.67
N ARG A 25 5.74 0.05 4.18
CA ARG A 25 6.67 0.82 3.34
C ARG A 25 7.74 -0.05 2.70
N ALA A 26 8.32 -1.00 3.45
CA ALA A 26 9.33 -1.90 2.93
C ALA A 26 8.79 -2.76 1.79
N ILE A 27 7.55 -3.27 1.91
CA ILE A 27 6.91 -4.06 0.88
C ILE A 27 6.67 -3.22 -0.38
N PHE A 28 6.11 -2.03 -0.26
CA PHE A 28 5.87 -1.14 -1.40
C PHE A 28 7.18 -0.69 -2.07
N LEU A 29 8.21 -0.34 -1.30
CA LEU A 29 9.52 0.02 -1.87
C LEU A 29 10.14 -1.16 -2.63
N ALA A 30 10.08 -2.37 -2.07
CA ALA A 30 10.56 -3.57 -2.75
C ALA A 30 9.76 -3.88 -4.03
N THR A 31 8.48 -3.54 -4.07
CA THR A 31 7.62 -3.67 -5.26
C THR A 31 8.07 -2.74 -6.39
N LEU A 32 8.50 -1.53 -6.05
CA LEU A 32 8.94 -0.51 -7.02
C LEU A 32 10.40 -0.65 -7.45
N THR A 33 11.15 -1.56 -6.81
CA THR A 33 12.59 -1.74 -7.07
C THR A 33 12.80 -2.96 -7.96
N ASP A 34 13.58 -2.82 -9.02
CA ASP A 34 14.01 -3.96 -9.85
C ASP A 34 14.90 -4.91 -9.05
N GLY A 35 14.64 -6.21 -9.21
CA GLY A 35 15.42 -7.29 -8.61
C GLY A 35 14.77 -7.95 -7.40
N LYS A 36 15.62 -8.61 -6.61
CA LYS A 36 15.22 -9.40 -5.44
C LYS A 36 15.48 -8.65 -4.15
N SER A 37 14.43 -8.45 -3.37
CA SER A 37 14.48 -7.87 -2.02
C SER A 37 14.11 -8.91 -0.97
N ILE A 38 14.79 -8.88 0.18
CA ILE A 38 14.46 -9.72 1.34
C ILE A 38 14.13 -8.82 2.52
N ILE A 39 12.90 -8.89 3.00
CA ILE A 39 12.43 -8.14 4.15
C ILE A 39 12.29 -9.11 5.31
N LYS A 40 13.05 -8.87 6.36
CA LYS A 40 13.09 -9.72 7.55
C LYS A 40 12.22 -9.16 8.66
N ASN A 41 11.66 -10.08 9.45
CA ASN A 41 10.91 -9.76 10.66
C ASN A 41 9.74 -8.77 10.37
N ILE A 42 8.89 -9.10 9.40
CA ILE A 42 7.68 -8.32 9.09
C ILE A 42 6.64 -8.46 10.20
N LEU A 43 5.85 -7.42 10.42
CA LEU A 43 4.64 -7.56 11.22
C LEU A 43 3.56 -8.26 10.38
N LYS A 44 3.07 -9.40 10.86
CA LYS A 44 1.93 -10.10 10.26
C LYS A 44 0.62 -9.60 10.86
N SER A 45 -0.23 -9.05 10.04
CA SER A 45 -1.57 -8.56 10.40
C SER A 45 -2.48 -8.54 9.18
N GLY A 46 -3.78 -8.38 9.37
CA GLY A 46 -4.71 -8.20 8.25
C GLY A 46 -4.31 -7.07 7.32
N ASP A 47 -3.84 -5.95 7.89
CA ASP A 47 -3.40 -4.78 7.11
C ASP A 47 -2.18 -5.08 6.24
N THR A 48 -1.16 -5.74 6.79
CA THR A 48 0.07 -6.07 6.04
C THR A 48 -0.17 -7.16 5.00
N ASN A 49 -1.07 -8.11 5.27
CA ASN A 49 -1.53 -9.08 4.29
C ASN A 49 -2.26 -8.41 3.12
N ALA A 50 -3.09 -7.40 3.38
CA ALA A 50 -3.72 -6.60 2.33
C ALA A 50 -2.67 -5.91 1.46
N THR A 51 -1.57 -5.41 2.04
CA THR A 51 -0.44 -4.85 1.27
C THR A 51 0.26 -5.89 0.42
N ILE A 52 0.55 -7.07 0.97
CA ILE A 52 1.16 -8.17 0.20
C ILE A 52 0.29 -8.53 -1.01
N ASN A 53 -1.02 -8.65 -0.80
CA ASN A 53 -1.96 -8.97 -1.88
C ASN A 53 -2.07 -7.86 -2.91
N ALA A 54 -2.08 -6.59 -2.49
CA ALA A 54 -2.06 -5.44 -3.40
C ALA A 54 -0.79 -5.46 -4.27
N CYS A 55 0.38 -5.76 -3.69
CA CYS A 55 1.63 -5.84 -4.44
C CYS A 55 1.66 -7.04 -5.40
N LYS A 56 1.07 -8.18 -5.02
CA LYS A 56 0.90 -9.31 -5.95
C LYS A 56 0.02 -8.93 -7.14
N ASN A 57 -1.03 -8.14 -6.93
CA ASN A 57 -1.89 -7.64 -8.01
C ASN A 57 -1.17 -6.65 -8.94
N PHE A 58 -0.09 -6.02 -8.49
CA PHE A 58 0.81 -5.25 -9.37
C PHE A 58 1.78 -6.12 -10.18
N GLY A 59 1.62 -7.44 -10.17
CA GLY A 59 2.44 -8.38 -10.92
C GLY A 59 3.74 -8.80 -10.23
N VAL A 60 3.91 -8.50 -8.96
CA VAL A 60 5.13 -8.80 -8.20
C VAL A 60 5.04 -10.16 -7.53
N GLU A 61 6.10 -10.96 -7.66
CA GLU A 61 6.20 -12.24 -6.98
C GLU A 61 6.63 -12.04 -5.52
N ILE A 62 5.77 -12.47 -4.58
CA ILE A 62 6.07 -12.41 -3.14
C ILE A 62 5.97 -13.80 -2.54
N LYS A 63 7.09 -14.27 -1.94
CA LYS A 63 7.18 -15.54 -1.18
C LYS A 63 7.36 -15.24 0.30
N GLU A 64 6.54 -15.88 1.11
CA GLU A 64 6.57 -15.77 2.57
C GLU A 64 7.26 -16.98 3.18
N THR A 65 8.20 -16.75 4.11
CA THR A 65 8.93 -17.80 4.84
C THR A 65 9.07 -17.38 6.30
N GLY A 66 8.26 -17.98 7.18
CA GLY A 66 8.17 -17.53 8.57
C GLY A 66 7.80 -16.04 8.61
N ASP A 67 8.52 -15.24 9.37
CA ASP A 67 8.32 -13.79 9.49
C ASP A 67 9.11 -12.97 8.46
N ASN A 68 9.63 -13.64 7.42
CA ASN A 68 10.35 -13.00 6.34
C ASN A 68 9.56 -13.09 5.04
N ILE A 69 9.77 -12.13 4.16
CA ILE A 69 9.27 -12.19 2.79
C ILE A 69 10.40 -11.92 1.79
N THR A 70 10.31 -12.59 0.66
CA THR A 70 11.13 -12.31 -0.52
C THR A 70 10.23 -11.70 -1.57
N VAL A 71 10.62 -10.56 -2.11
CA VAL A 71 9.93 -9.83 -3.17
C VAL A 71 10.82 -9.87 -4.40
N ASN A 72 10.31 -10.40 -5.51
CA ASN A 72 10.96 -10.35 -6.82
C ASN A 72 10.13 -9.43 -7.72
N SER A 73 10.68 -8.31 -8.10
CA SER A 73 10.03 -7.31 -8.95
C SER A 73 10.91 -6.96 -10.16
N SER A 74 10.28 -6.61 -11.26
CA SER A 74 10.96 -6.02 -12.43
C SER A 74 11.07 -4.50 -12.35
N GLY A 75 10.53 -3.89 -11.29
CA GLY A 75 10.35 -2.43 -11.20
C GLY A 75 9.23 -1.89 -12.08
N GLU A 76 8.71 -2.68 -13.00
CA GLU A 76 7.55 -2.35 -13.84
C GLU A 76 6.29 -2.94 -13.23
N LEU A 77 5.26 -2.12 -13.11
CA LEU A 77 3.98 -2.54 -12.55
C LEU A 77 3.03 -2.92 -13.67
N LYS A 78 2.33 -4.03 -13.49
CA LYS A 78 1.30 -4.51 -14.42
C LYS A 78 -0.07 -4.25 -13.82
N LEU A 79 -0.81 -3.33 -14.44
CA LEU A 79 -2.18 -3.01 -14.05
C LEU A 79 -3.13 -3.50 -15.16
N ASP A 80 -3.46 -4.77 -15.13
CA ASP A 80 -4.37 -5.38 -16.11
C ASP A 80 -5.81 -5.35 -15.58
N ASP A 81 -6.47 -4.20 -15.59
CA ASP A 81 -7.86 -4.01 -15.11
C ASP A 81 -8.14 -4.64 -13.73
N ASN A 82 -7.16 -4.60 -12.86
CA ASN A 82 -7.17 -5.30 -11.59
C ASN A 82 -8.02 -4.59 -10.53
N MET A 83 -8.68 -5.39 -9.71
CA MET A 83 -9.32 -4.91 -8.49
C MET A 83 -8.41 -5.20 -7.29
N ILE A 84 -8.05 -4.14 -6.55
CA ILE A 84 -7.26 -4.23 -5.33
C ILE A 84 -8.19 -4.07 -4.13
N ASP A 85 -8.29 -5.14 -3.34
CA ASP A 85 -8.97 -5.10 -2.05
C ASP A 85 -7.95 -4.76 -0.93
N ALA A 86 -8.08 -3.58 -0.37
CA ALA A 86 -7.27 -3.11 0.74
C ALA A 86 -7.81 -3.56 2.11
N ALA A 87 -8.87 -4.38 2.15
CA ALA A 87 -9.57 -4.82 3.36
C ALA A 87 -9.91 -3.62 4.27
N ASN A 88 -9.38 -3.55 5.49
CA ASN A 88 -9.53 -2.39 6.40
C ASN A 88 -8.29 -1.49 6.43
N SER A 89 -7.30 -1.72 5.57
CA SER A 89 -6.01 -1.02 5.63
C SER A 89 -6.03 0.34 4.93
N GLY A 90 -6.19 1.39 5.70
CA GLY A 90 -6.09 2.77 5.21
C GLY A 90 -4.70 3.12 4.67
N THR A 91 -3.65 2.46 5.14
CA THR A 91 -2.29 2.61 4.61
C THR A 91 -2.18 1.97 3.24
N THR A 92 -2.64 0.71 3.11
CA THR A 92 -2.59 -0.02 1.85
C THR A 92 -3.31 0.73 0.74
N ILE A 93 -4.56 1.16 0.96
CA ILE A 93 -5.33 1.83 -0.10
C ILE A 93 -4.67 3.13 -0.56
N ARG A 94 -4.09 3.91 0.36
CA ARG A 94 -3.42 5.18 0.01
C ARG A 94 -2.15 4.98 -0.79
N PHE A 95 -1.28 4.08 -0.36
CA PHE A 95 -0.07 3.76 -1.11
C PHE A 95 -0.39 3.12 -2.45
N ALA A 96 -1.30 2.15 -2.47
CA ALA A 96 -1.71 1.49 -3.71
C ALA A 96 -2.33 2.47 -4.71
N THR A 97 -3.16 3.43 -4.26
CA THR A 97 -3.73 4.48 -5.13
C THR A 97 -2.62 5.33 -5.75
N ALA A 98 -1.64 5.78 -4.96
CA ALA A 98 -0.53 6.58 -5.48
C ALA A 98 0.34 5.78 -6.45
N ILE A 99 0.59 4.51 -6.17
CA ILE A 99 1.37 3.62 -7.04
C ILE A 99 0.62 3.31 -8.33
N SER A 100 -0.68 3.05 -8.27
CA SER A 100 -1.50 2.86 -9.48
C SER A 100 -1.50 4.08 -10.40
N ALA A 101 -1.34 5.27 -9.83
CA ALA A 101 -1.23 6.50 -10.61
C ALA A 101 0.12 6.66 -11.37
N LEU A 102 1.11 5.81 -11.10
CA LEU A 102 2.41 5.81 -11.79
C LEU A 102 2.48 4.81 -12.96
N SER A 103 1.45 4.01 -13.14
CA SER A 103 1.46 2.87 -14.06
C SER A 103 0.40 3.05 -15.13
N GLU A 104 0.67 2.51 -16.31
CA GLU A 104 -0.33 2.38 -17.36
C GLU A 104 -1.37 1.33 -16.98
N GLY A 105 -2.61 1.53 -17.41
CA GLY A 105 -3.73 0.62 -17.15
C GLY A 105 -4.74 1.17 -16.15
N LYS A 106 -5.79 0.40 -15.92
CA LYS A 106 -6.90 0.76 -15.04
C LYS A 106 -6.91 -0.11 -13.81
N THR A 107 -7.13 0.50 -12.66
CA THR A 107 -7.23 -0.22 -11.39
C THR A 107 -8.38 0.30 -10.56
N VAL A 108 -9.13 -0.59 -9.95
CA VAL A 108 -10.16 -0.27 -8.98
C VAL A 108 -9.67 -0.65 -7.58
N LEU A 109 -9.63 0.31 -6.69
CA LEU A 109 -9.20 0.10 -5.31
C LEU A 109 -10.39 0.28 -4.37
N SER A 110 -10.63 -0.71 -3.53
CA SER A 110 -11.71 -0.70 -2.55
C SER A 110 -11.26 -1.37 -1.25
N GLY A 111 -12.17 -1.49 -0.32
CA GLY A 111 -11.97 -2.22 0.91
C GLY A 111 -13.29 -2.53 1.59
N ASP A 112 -13.25 -2.82 2.89
CA ASP A 112 -14.45 -3.09 3.64
C ASP A 112 -15.35 -1.84 3.82
N GLN A 113 -16.50 -2.04 4.42
CA GLN A 113 -17.48 -0.97 4.63
C GLN A 113 -16.91 0.20 5.47
N SER A 114 -15.99 -0.08 6.39
CA SER A 114 -15.35 0.95 7.23
C SER A 114 -14.34 1.75 6.40
N LEU A 115 -13.52 1.07 5.60
CA LEU A 115 -12.53 1.71 4.74
C LEU A 115 -13.20 2.56 3.66
N ASN A 116 -14.28 2.07 3.07
CA ASN A 116 -15.01 2.78 2.01
C ASN A 116 -15.73 4.06 2.49
N LYS A 117 -15.78 4.32 3.79
CA LYS A 117 -16.25 5.59 4.37
C LYS A 117 -15.12 6.58 4.65
N ARG A 118 -13.87 6.20 4.48
CA ARG A 118 -12.72 7.07 4.80
C ARG A 118 -12.41 8.02 3.66
N PRO A 119 -12.28 9.33 3.92
CA PRO A 119 -12.01 10.31 2.87
C PRO A 119 -10.63 10.10 2.24
N MET A 120 -10.61 10.11 0.91
CA MET A 120 -9.42 10.01 0.09
C MET A 120 -9.17 11.28 -0.72
N LYS A 121 -10.12 12.22 -0.70
CA LYS A 121 -10.11 13.43 -1.52
C LYS A 121 -8.77 14.19 -1.49
N PRO A 122 -8.12 14.45 -0.34
CA PRO A 122 -6.86 15.19 -0.34
C PRO A 122 -5.73 14.50 -1.12
N LEU A 123 -5.71 13.15 -1.11
CA LEU A 123 -4.75 12.38 -1.90
C LEU A 123 -5.09 12.45 -3.38
N LEU A 124 -6.38 12.31 -3.73
CA LEU A 124 -6.82 12.36 -5.13
C LEU A 124 -6.56 13.74 -5.73
N ASP A 125 -6.88 14.83 -5.03
CA ASP A 125 -6.61 16.20 -5.47
C ASP A 125 -5.10 16.41 -5.72
N ALA A 126 -4.24 15.85 -4.85
CA ALA A 126 -2.79 15.93 -5.03
C ALA A 126 -2.31 15.12 -6.25
N LEU A 127 -2.84 13.92 -6.47
CA LEU A 127 -2.51 13.10 -7.64
C LEU A 127 -3.00 13.75 -8.94
N GLU A 128 -4.20 14.31 -8.95
CA GLU A 128 -4.74 15.06 -10.09
C GLU A 128 -3.88 16.28 -10.42
N SER A 129 -3.38 17.00 -9.42
CA SER A 129 -2.47 18.13 -9.63
C SER A 129 -1.12 17.73 -10.25
N LEU A 130 -0.74 16.44 -10.11
CA LEU A 130 0.43 15.84 -10.76
C LEU A 130 0.11 15.22 -12.12
N GLY A 131 -1.14 15.37 -12.61
CA GLY A 131 -1.57 14.88 -13.91
C GLY A 131 -2.24 13.50 -13.90
N ALA A 132 -2.40 12.87 -12.72
CA ALA A 132 -3.10 11.59 -12.62
C ALA A 132 -4.60 11.75 -12.86
N LYS A 133 -5.24 10.75 -13.49
CA LYS A 133 -6.70 10.70 -13.66
C LYS A 133 -7.28 9.69 -12.69
N CYS A 134 -8.04 10.18 -11.73
CA CYS A 134 -8.68 9.36 -10.71
C CYS A 134 -10.16 9.69 -10.60
N SER A 135 -11.02 8.69 -10.42
CA SER A 135 -12.42 8.87 -10.06
C SER A 135 -12.75 8.18 -8.74
N SER A 136 -13.76 8.67 -8.05
CA SER A 136 -14.13 8.17 -6.72
C SER A 136 -15.61 8.38 -6.45
N ASN A 137 -16.13 7.74 -5.41
CA ASN A 137 -17.48 7.99 -4.92
C ASN A 137 -17.46 9.17 -3.92
N ASN A 138 -17.62 10.41 -4.43
CA ASN A 138 -17.60 11.64 -3.62
C ASN A 138 -16.32 11.76 -2.74
N GLY A 139 -15.15 11.42 -3.28
CA GLY A 139 -13.89 11.47 -2.56
C GLY A 139 -13.62 10.27 -1.64
N ASN A 140 -14.45 9.24 -1.70
CA ASN A 140 -14.29 7.98 -0.94
C ASN A 140 -14.09 6.78 -1.88
N PRO A 141 -13.57 5.65 -1.40
CA PRO A 141 -13.53 4.42 -2.18
C PRO A 141 -14.93 3.94 -2.59
N PRO A 142 -15.05 3.19 -3.70
CA PRO A 142 -13.95 2.72 -4.53
C PRO A 142 -13.28 3.84 -5.34
N ILE A 143 -11.95 3.79 -5.42
CA ILE A 143 -11.14 4.66 -6.26
C ILE A 143 -10.87 3.95 -7.58
N ARG A 144 -10.98 4.68 -8.68
CA ARG A 144 -10.58 4.19 -9.99
C ARG A 144 -9.44 5.04 -10.50
N SER A 145 -8.33 4.40 -10.82
CA SER A 145 -7.24 4.99 -11.58
C SER A 145 -7.49 4.70 -13.05
N GLU A 146 -7.35 5.70 -13.90
CA GLU A 146 -7.53 5.59 -15.35
C GLU A 146 -6.18 5.76 -16.05
N ASP A 147 -6.08 5.29 -17.31
CA ASP A 147 -4.88 5.44 -18.12
C ASP A 147 -4.38 6.89 -18.14
N HIS A 148 -3.10 7.06 -17.85
CA HIS A 148 -2.41 8.33 -17.99
C HIS A 148 -1.75 8.40 -19.36
N THR A 149 -2.06 9.44 -20.10
CA THR A 149 -1.25 9.79 -21.27
C THR A 149 0.15 10.18 -20.79
N SER A 150 1.15 9.76 -21.50
CA SER A 150 2.60 9.71 -21.27
C SER A 150 3.33 10.93 -20.64
N GLU A 151 2.64 11.96 -20.17
CA GLU A 151 3.27 13.19 -19.66
C GLU A 151 3.81 13.08 -18.22
N LEU A 152 3.37 12.10 -17.42
CA LEU A 152 3.94 11.84 -16.09
C LEU A 152 5.29 11.10 -16.12
N GLN A 153 5.76 10.73 -17.31
CA GLN A 153 6.99 9.94 -17.49
C GLN A 153 8.30 10.72 -17.34
N SER A 154 8.29 11.98 -17.03
CA SER A 154 9.52 12.68 -16.67
C SER A 154 9.93 12.33 -15.24
N ARG A 155 10.47 11.12 -15.06
CA ARG A 155 11.15 10.68 -13.82
C ARG A 155 12.34 11.60 -13.43
N THR A 156 12.67 12.57 -14.27
CA THR A 156 13.78 13.51 -14.09
C THR A 156 13.42 14.77 -13.32
N ASN A 157 12.16 15.04 -13.02
CA ASN A 157 11.73 16.28 -12.35
C ASN A 157 11.34 16.13 -10.88
N LEU A 158 11.55 14.96 -10.28
CA LEU A 158 11.46 14.76 -8.83
C LEU A 158 12.85 14.94 -8.18
N VAL A 159 13.47 16.07 -8.43
CA VAL A 159 14.61 16.56 -7.63
C VAL A 159 14.07 17.69 -6.76
N CYS A 160 13.86 17.38 -5.49
CA CYS A 160 13.77 18.40 -4.44
C CYS A 160 15.16 18.87 -4.06
#